data_13a8c3ba1942b1f4863379df0ac92421
#
_entry.id   13a8c3ba1942b1f4863379df0ac92421
#
_cell.length_a   1.000
_cell.length_b   1.000
_cell.length_c   1.000
_cell.angle_alpha   90.00
_cell.angle_beta   90.00
_cell.angle_gamma   90.00
#
_symmetry.space_group_name_H-M   'P 1'
#
loop_
_entity.id
_entity.type
_entity.pdbx_description
1 polymer ?
#
loop_
_entity_poly.entity_id
_entity_poly.type
_entity_poly.pdbx_seq_one_letter_code
_entity_poly.pdbx_strand_id
1 'polypeptide(L)'
;MDSIFEILMDLPLFQGVSREKLSELIEKTPFHFLKYSDGEAIAAAGDTCTHIRFIISGEAFAFTSLKSLRVTIKETLSAPAVIGPEFLFGLDTSYPFSVTAKGHCGVLQITKADYINILHSDKVFLFNVLNILSRKAQHGTMNLLSITSGSIAERLAFIILSLTGNNSSHITIEYKQKDLCSLLSAQRTSFITAMNKLHDEGIIQFTPTEILVSDRRRLLDILHTRE
;
A
#
# COMPACT_ATOMS: atom_id res chain seq x y z
N MET A 1 9.40 -25.16 13.65
CA MET A 1 9.76 -23.85 14.24
C MET A 1 10.52 -22.96 13.25
N ASP A 2 11.43 -23.50 12.44
CA ASP A 2 12.23 -22.70 11.49
C ASP A 2 11.38 -21.87 10.49
N SER A 3 10.25 -22.40 10.07
CA SER A 3 9.35 -21.69 9.12
C SER A 3 8.73 -20.40 9.66
N ILE A 4 8.39 -20.32 10.95
CA ILE A 4 7.79 -19.10 11.54
C ILE A 4 8.82 -17.98 11.70
N PHE A 5 10.07 -18.33 12.04
CA PHE A 5 11.16 -17.37 12.14
C PHE A 5 11.47 -16.73 10.78
N GLU A 6 11.56 -17.54 9.74
CA GLU A 6 11.80 -17.04 8.38
C GLU A 6 10.69 -16.07 7.96
N ILE A 7 9.42 -16.45 8.16
CA ILE A 7 8.28 -15.59 7.84
C ILE A 7 8.35 -14.25 8.59
N LEU A 8 8.66 -14.28 9.89
CA LEU A 8 8.72 -13.04 10.69
C LEU A 8 9.93 -12.17 10.30
N MET A 9 11.08 -12.76 10.03
CA MET A 9 12.29 -12.01 9.63
C MET A 9 12.14 -11.29 8.29
N ASP A 10 11.30 -11.77 7.40
CA ASP A 10 10.97 -11.11 6.12
C ASP A 10 10.06 -9.89 6.31
N LEU A 11 9.37 -9.79 7.44
CA LEU A 11 8.49 -8.66 7.71
C LEU A 11 9.28 -7.42 8.17
N PRO A 12 8.97 -6.21 7.64
CA PRO A 12 9.70 -4.99 7.96
C PRO A 12 9.80 -4.68 9.47
N LEU A 13 8.79 -5.09 10.25
CA LEU A 13 8.77 -4.89 11.70
C LEU A 13 9.91 -5.60 12.41
N PHE A 14 10.30 -6.79 11.94
CA PHE A 14 11.24 -7.69 12.61
C PHE A 14 12.67 -7.63 12.05
N GLN A 15 12.92 -6.74 11.09
CA GLN A 15 14.25 -6.58 10.51
C GLN A 15 15.28 -6.17 11.57
N GLY A 16 16.43 -6.85 11.58
CA GLY A 16 17.53 -6.57 12.53
C GLY A 16 17.31 -7.10 13.94
N VAL A 17 16.25 -7.87 14.17
CA VAL A 17 15.98 -8.54 15.47
C VAL A 17 16.77 -9.84 15.54
N SER A 18 17.43 -10.14 16.70
CA SER A 18 18.13 -11.41 16.88
C SER A 18 17.16 -12.59 17.00
N ARG A 19 17.64 -13.80 16.67
CA ARG A 19 16.82 -15.02 16.77
C ARG A 19 16.37 -15.29 18.21
N GLU A 20 17.23 -15.04 19.21
CA GLU A 20 16.92 -15.23 20.64
C GLU A 20 15.76 -14.31 21.05
N LYS A 21 15.83 -13.04 20.63
CA LYS A 21 14.78 -12.06 20.95
C LYS A 21 13.46 -12.38 20.25
N LEU A 22 13.54 -12.89 19.04
CA LEU A 22 12.35 -13.31 18.28
C LEU A 22 11.72 -14.57 18.92
N SER A 23 12.51 -15.54 19.43
CA SER A 23 12.03 -16.68 20.20
C SER A 23 11.27 -16.25 21.43
N GLU A 24 11.87 -15.37 22.24
CA GLU A 24 11.24 -14.81 23.44
C GLU A 24 9.91 -14.13 23.14
N LEU A 25 9.86 -13.41 22.01
CA LEU A 25 8.66 -12.72 21.57
C LEU A 25 7.54 -13.70 21.17
N ILE A 26 7.88 -14.74 20.41
CA ILE A 26 6.91 -15.76 19.96
C ILE A 26 6.29 -16.51 21.16
N GLU A 27 7.07 -16.76 22.21
CA GLU A 27 6.58 -17.40 23.41
C GLU A 27 5.62 -16.52 24.22
N LYS A 28 5.79 -15.19 24.18
CA LYS A 28 5.05 -14.23 25.01
C LYS A 28 3.89 -13.54 24.28
N THR A 29 3.86 -13.60 22.96
CA THR A 29 2.88 -12.86 22.15
C THR A 29 1.99 -13.83 21.37
N PRO A 30 0.67 -13.71 21.47
CA PRO A 30 -0.23 -14.50 20.66
C PRO A 30 -0.21 -13.99 19.20
N PHE A 31 0.39 -14.79 18.32
CA PHE A 31 0.34 -14.58 16.87
C PHE A 31 -0.84 -15.38 16.29
N HIS A 32 -1.75 -14.67 15.61
CA HIS A 32 -2.90 -15.30 14.96
C HIS A 32 -2.62 -15.49 13.47
N PHE A 33 -2.49 -16.74 13.04
CA PHE A 33 -2.31 -17.11 11.65
C PHE A 33 -3.66 -17.46 11.04
N LEU A 34 -4.09 -16.65 10.06
CA LEU A 34 -5.36 -16.77 9.38
C LEU A 34 -5.12 -17.20 7.94
N LYS A 35 -6.03 -17.98 7.39
CA LYS A 35 -6.04 -18.39 5.98
C LYS A 35 -7.31 -17.89 5.35
N TYR A 36 -7.17 -17.26 4.19
CA TYR A 36 -8.27 -16.74 3.40
C TYR A 36 -8.30 -17.44 2.04
N SER A 37 -9.50 -17.76 1.59
CA SER A 37 -9.78 -18.28 0.25
C SER A 37 -10.00 -17.13 -0.73
N ASP A 38 -10.01 -17.44 -2.03
CA ASP A 38 -10.21 -16.45 -3.07
C ASP A 38 -11.49 -15.62 -2.86
N GLY A 39 -11.34 -14.30 -2.94
CA GLY A 39 -12.44 -13.34 -2.74
C GLY A 39 -12.85 -13.07 -1.29
N GLU A 40 -12.31 -13.79 -0.30
CA GLU A 40 -12.63 -13.51 1.10
C GLU A 40 -12.06 -12.17 1.56
N ALA A 41 -12.88 -11.42 2.33
CA ALA A 41 -12.49 -10.11 2.84
C ALA A 41 -11.50 -10.23 4.00
N ILE A 42 -10.34 -9.59 3.84
CA ILE A 42 -9.30 -9.47 4.90
C ILE A 42 -9.53 -8.18 5.71
N ALA A 43 -9.94 -7.10 5.03
CA ALA A 43 -10.32 -5.84 5.64
C ALA A 43 -11.36 -5.14 4.76
N ALA A 44 -12.33 -4.43 5.34
CA ALA A 44 -13.32 -3.69 4.60
C ALA A 44 -13.18 -2.16 4.85
N ALA A 45 -13.48 -1.37 3.82
CA ALA A 45 -13.51 0.08 3.94
C ALA A 45 -14.55 0.52 4.98
N GLY A 46 -14.15 1.37 5.92
CA GLY A 46 -14.95 1.82 7.05
C GLY A 46 -14.77 0.98 8.32
N ASP A 47 -14.19 -0.20 8.25
CA ASP A 47 -13.89 -1.00 9.43
C ASP A 47 -12.79 -0.35 10.27
N THR A 48 -12.93 -0.42 11.59
CA THR A 48 -11.89 0.05 12.51
C THR A 48 -10.68 -0.89 12.50
N CYS A 49 -9.48 -0.34 12.34
CA CYS A 49 -8.22 -1.07 12.40
C CYS A 49 -7.87 -1.42 13.86
N THR A 50 -8.26 -2.60 14.31
CA THR A 50 -8.01 -3.10 15.67
C THR A 50 -6.79 -4.02 15.77
N HIS A 51 -6.25 -4.45 14.64
CA HIS A 51 -5.13 -5.37 14.52
C HIS A 51 -4.16 -4.90 13.44
N ILE A 52 -2.86 -5.09 13.65
CA ILE A 52 -1.91 -5.06 12.55
C ILE A 52 -2.00 -6.38 11.78
N ARG A 53 -2.05 -6.32 10.45
CA ARG A 53 -2.14 -7.48 9.58
C ARG A 53 -0.99 -7.50 8.58
N PHE A 54 -0.34 -8.65 8.46
CA PHE A 54 0.73 -8.90 7.50
C PHE A 54 0.32 -10.02 6.57
N ILE A 55 0.39 -9.80 5.26
CA ILE A 55 0.30 -10.87 4.28
C ILE A 55 1.64 -11.60 4.32
N ILE A 56 1.61 -12.88 4.71
CA ILE A 56 2.80 -13.71 4.90
C ILE A 56 2.97 -14.77 3.79
N SER A 57 1.90 -15.05 3.05
CA SER A 57 1.94 -15.92 1.87
C SER A 57 0.79 -15.60 0.93
N GLY A 58 1.01 -15.81 -0.37
CA GLY A 58 0.01 -15.52 -1.41
C GLY A 58 -0.13 -14.04 -1.74
N GLU A 59 -1.29 -13.68 -2.27
CA GLU A 59 -1.59 -12.35 -2.77
C GLU A 59 -2.97 -11.88 -2.31
N ALA A 60 -3.16 -10.56 -2.28
CA ALA A 60 -4.46 -9.94 -2.03
C ALA A 60 -4.67 -8.76 -2.99
N PHE A 61 -5.92 -8.44 -3.29
CA PHE A 61 -6.30 -7.21 -3.96
C PHE A 61 -6.69 -6.16 -2.94
N ALA A 62 -6.11 -4.97 -3.04
CA ALA A 62 -6.58 -3.79 -2.32
C ALA A 62 -7.34 -2.86 -3.28
N PHE A 63 -8.44 -2.31 -2.80
CA PHE A 63 -9.35 -1.45 -3.56
C PHE A 63 -9.53 -0.14 -2.84
N THR A 64 -9.07 0.96 -3.45
CA THR A 64 -9.30 2.32 -2.97
C THR A 64 -10.27 3.03 -3.90
N SER A 65 -11.41 3.48 -3.39
CA SER A 65 -12.44 4.15 -4.20
C SER A 65 -12.58 5.61 -3.81
N LEU A 66 -12.34 6.51 -4.77
CA LEU A 66 -12.64 7.94 -4.67
C LEU A 66 -14.09 8.16 -5.10
N LYS A 67 -15.04 7.86 -4.20
CA LYS A 67 -16.50 7.80 -4.51
C LYS A 67 -17.04 9.07 -5.18
N SER A 68 -16.57 10.26 -4.79
CA SER A 68 -16.96 11.54 -5.36
C SER A 68 -16.55 11.72 -6.83
N LEU A 69 -15.48 11.03 -7.26
CA LEU A 69 -14.87 11.17 -8.58
C LEU A 69 -15.02 9.90 -9.44
N ARG A 70 -15.73 8.88 -8.93
CA ARG A 70 -15.90 7.60 -9.64
C ARG A 70 -14.57 7.06 -10.21
N VAL A 71 -13.52 7.16 -9.41
CA VAL A 71 -12.20 6.59 -9.70
C VAL A 71 -11.96 5.49 -8.69
N THR A 72 -11.65 4.29 -9.16
CA THR A 72 -11.28 3.15 -8.33
C THR A 72 -9.88 2.70 -8.69
N ILE A 73 -9.02 2.56 -7.69
CA ILE A 73 -7.67 2.03 -7.83
C ILE A 73 -7.67 0.63 -7.23
N LYS A 74 -7.29 -0.35 -8.02
CA LYS A 74 -7.04 -1.73 -7.61
C LYS A 74 -5.55 -2.00 -7.70
N GLU A 75 -4.98 -2.56 -6.64
CA GLU A 75 -3.58 -3.01 -6.62
C GLU A 75 -3.49 -4.45 -6.14
N THR A 76 -2.43 -5.15 -6.56
CA THR A 76 -2.08 -6.47 -6.03
C THR A 76 -1.01 -6.30 -4.97
N LEU A 77 -1.30 -6.78 -3.76
CA LEU A 77 -0.35 -6.88 -2.64
C LEU A 77 0.18 -8.31 -2.59
N SER A 78 1.48 -8.48 -2.76
CA SER A 78 2.15 -9.79 -2.66
C SER A 78 2.90 -9.90 -1.34
N ALA A 79 2.95 -11.08 -0.75
CA ALA A 79 3.74 -11.34 0.45
C ALA A 79 5.26 -11.10 0.20
N PRO A 80 6.00 -10.54 1.19
CA PRO A 80 5.55 -10.02 2.47
C PRO A 80 5.00 -8.59 2.36
N ALA A 81 3.82 -8.32 2.89
CA ALA A 81 3.22 -6.98 2.87
C ALA A 81 2.48 -6.68 4.19
N VAL A 82 2.37 -5.40 4.56
CA VAL A 82 1.60 -4.93 5.72
C VAL A 82 0.39 -4.14 5.24
N ILE A 83 -0.77 -4.41 5.84
CA ILE A 83 -2.04 -3.78 5.48
C ILE A 83 -2.28 -2.57 6.37
N GLY A 84 -2.20 -1.37 5.81
CA GLY A 84 -2.59 -0.11 6.44
C GLY A 84 -2.05 0.14 7.84
N PRO A 85 -0.73 -0.01 8.10
CA PRO A 85 -0.17 0.15 9.45
C PRO A 85 -0.39 1.55 10.04
N GLU A 86 -0.59 2.56 9.21
CA GLU A 86 -0.88 3.94 9.58
C GLU A 86 -2.26 4.13 10.21
N PHE A 87 -3.20 3.21 9.98
CA PHE A 87 -4.56 3.28 10.53
C PHE A 87 -4.71 2.59 11.88
N LEU A 88 -3.66 1.92 12.38
CA LEU A 88 -3.71 1.28 13.71
C LEU A 88 -3.74 2.30 14.83
N PHE A 89 -3.11 3.48 14.62
CA PHE A 89 -3.03 4.58 15.58
C PHE A 89 -3.54 5.88 14.93
N GLY A 90 -3.70 6.92 15.74
CA GLY A 90 -4.13 8.24 15.28
C GLY A 90 -5.62 8.51 15.58
N LEU A 91 -6.13 9.59 14.99
CA LEU A 91 -7.50 10.05 15.24
C LEU A 91 -8.53 9.27 14.44
N ASP A 92 -8.20 8.95 13.17
CA ASP A 92 -9.04 8.11 12.31
C ASP A 92 -8.35 6.76 12.12
N THR A 93 -8.97 5.74 12.67
CA THR A 93 -8.50 4.35 12.61
C THR A 93 -9.32 3.50 11.65
N SER A 94 -10.17 4.11 10.82
CA SER A 94 -10.97 3.41 9.83
C SER A 94 -10.17 3.19 8.54
N TYR A 95 -10.28 1.99 7.95
CA TYR A 95 -9.67 1.73 6.65
C TYR A 95 -10.37 2.53 5.54
N PRO A 96 -9.66 3.33 4.72
CA PRO A 96 -10.25 4.00 3.56
C PRO A 96 -10.35 3.08 2.33
N PHE A 97 -9.90 1.83 2.44
CA PHE A 97 -9.83 0.83 1.37
C PHE A 97 -10.33 -0.53 1.85
N SER A 98 -10.62 -1.41 0.92
CA SER A 98 -10.92 -2.82 1.19
C SER A 98 -9.80 -3.72 0.68
N VAL A 99 -9.58 -4.85 1.36
CA VAL A 99 -8.60 -5.87 0.96
C VAL A 99 -9.29 -7.22 0.90
N THR A 100 -9.15 -7.92 -0.23
CA THR A 100 -9.69 -9.27 -0.45
C THR A 100 -8.59 -10.22 -0.88
N ALA A 101 -8.66 -11.46 -0.47
CA ALA A 101 -7.70 -12.49 -0.88
C ALA A 101 -7.78 -12.75 -2.39
N LYS A 102 -6.62 -12.97 -3.03
CA LYS A 102 -6.47 -13.44 -4.40
C LYS A 102 -5.90 -14.85 -4.35
N GLY A 103 -6.75 -15.83 -4.62
CA GLY A 103 -6.43 -17.23 -4.37
C GLY A 103 -6.30 -17.52 -2.87
N HIS A 104 -5.35 -18.39 -2.50
CA HIS A 104 -5.05 -18.68 -1.10
C HIS A 104 -4.10 -17.64 -0.52
N CYS A 105 -4.50 -16.97 0.55
CA CYS A 105 -3.73 -15.92 1.20
C CYS A 105 -3.57 -16.21 2.70
N GLY A 106 -2.32 -16.25 3.16
CA GLY A 106 -1.99 -16.38 4.59
C GLY A 106 -1.73 -15.01 5.21
N VAL A 107 -2.37 -14.74 6.33
CA VAL A 107 -2.26 -13.48 7.07
C VAL A 107 -1.86 -13.73 8.50
N LEU A 108 -0.80 -13.06 8.95
CA LEU A 108 -0.47 -12.93 10.36
C LEU A 108 -1.20 -11.70 10.92
N GLN A 109 -1.94 -11.90 12.02
CA GLN A 109 -2.67 -10.85 12.71
C GLN A 109 -2.18 -10.73 14.15
N ILE A 110 -1.94 -9.50 14.62
CA ILE A 110 -1.53 -9.18 15.99
C ILE A 110 -2.48 -8.10 16.52
N THR A 111 -3.00 -8.27 17.73
CA THR A 111 -3.88 -7.24 18.33
C THR A 111 -3.12 -5.94 18.55
N LYS A 112 -3.84 -4.81 18.59
CA LYS A 112 -3.23 -3.50 18.90
C LYS A 112 -2.50 -3.51 20.24
N ALA A 113 -3.05 -4.17 21.26
CA ALA A 113 -2.44 -4.28 22.59
C ALA A 113 -1.13 -5.05 22.56
N ASP A 114 -1.12 -6.24 21.92
CA ASP A 114 0.09 -7.06 21.79
C ASP A 114 1.14 -6.35 20.92
N TYR A 115 0.70 -5.66 19.86
CA TYR A 115 1.60 -4.87 19.03
C TYR A 115 2.30 -3.76 19.83
N ILE A 116 1.58 -3.05 20.73
CA ILE A 116 2.16 -2.07 21.65
C ILE A 116 3.19 -2.74 22.56
N ASN A 117 2.89 -3.93 23.11
CA ASN A 117 3.83 -4.67 23.94
C ASN A 117 5.10 -5.06 23.19
N ILE A 118 4.97 -5.47 21.91
CA ILE A 118 6.12 -5.72 21.01
C ILE A 118 6.98 -4.45 20.88
N LEU A 119 6.37 -3.31 20.58
CA LEU A 119 7.10 -2.04 20.41
C LEU A 119 7.84 -1.60 21.67
N HIS A 120 7.31 -1.93 22.85
CA HIS A 120 7.97 -1.66 24.13
C HIS A 120 9.05 -2.66 24.49
N SER A 121 9.03 -3.87 23.92
CA SER A 121 9.94 -4.95 24.29
C SER A 121 11.38 -4.72 23.83
N ASP A 122 11.59 -3.99 22.72
CA ASP A 122 12.90 -3.63 22.20
C ASP A 122 12.82 -2.38 21.30
N LYS A 123 13.85 -1.54 21.38
CA LYS A 123 13.98 -0.30 20.59
C LYS A 123 14.01 -0.57 19.09
N VAL A 124 14.49 -1.74 18.64
CA VAL A 124 14.55 -2.10 17.22
C VAL A 124 13.15 -2.11 16.60
N PHE A 125 12.16 -2.68 17.28
CA PHE A 125 10.77 -2.67 16.78
C PHE A 125 10.23 -1.25 16.66
N LEU A 126 10.46 -0.41 17.68
CA LEU A 126 10.02 0.98 17.67
C LEU A 126 10.66 1.74 16.51
N PHE A 127 11.97 1.60 16.30
CA PHE A 127 12.67 2.27 15.20
C PHE A 127 12.18 1.77 13.82
N ASN A 128 11.92 0.47 13.68
CA ASN A 128 11.38 -0.07 12.44
C ASN A 128 10.02 0.56 12.09
N VAL A 129 9.12 0.67 13.06
CA VAL A 129 7.81 1.31 12.87
C VAL A 129 7.94 2.80 12.59
N LEU A 130 8.76 3.52 13.34
CA LEU A 130 9.02 4.94 13.10
C LEU A 130 9.57 5.18 11.70
N ASN A 131 10.49 4.34 11.22
CA ASN A 131 11.02 4.42 9.86
C ASN A 131 9.93 4.17 8.80
N ILE A 132 9.06 3.17 9.00
CA ILE A 132 7.95 2.88 8.09
C ILE A 132 7.01 4.09 8.00
N LEU A 133 6.59 4.62 9.15
CA LEU A 133 5.65 5.75 9.22
C LEU A 133 6.29 7.05 8.72
N SER A 134 7.56 7.31 9.08
CA SER A 134 8.30 8.50 8.61
C SER A 134 8.45 8.50 7.10
N ARG A 135 8.81 7.36 6.49
CA ARG A 135 8.87 7.24 5.02
C ARG A 135 7.51 7.54 4.37
N LYS A 136 6.42 7.01 4.92
CA LYS A 136 5.06 7.32 4.40
C LYS A 136 4.74 8.81 4.53
N ALA A 137 5.05 9.45 5.66
CA ALA A 137 4.83 10.88 5.87
C ALA A 137 5.68 11.74 4.92
N GLN A 138 6.96 11.40 4.75
CA GLN A 138 7.87 12.10 3.82
C GLN A 138 7.37 11.98 2.38
N HIS A 139 6.98 10.78 1.95
CA HIS A 139 6.37 10.59 0.63
C HIS A 139 5.10 11.43 0.48
N GLY A 140 4.21 11.47 1.48
CA GLY A 140 3.02 12.32 1.47
C GLY A 140 3.35 13.79 1.26
N THR A 141 4.36 14.33 1.94
CA THR A 141 4.80 15.73 1.82
C THR A 141 5.41 16.03 0.45
N MET A 142 6.36 15.21 0.01
CA MET A 142 6.98 15.37 -1.33
C MET A 142 5.94 15.30 -2.43
N ASN A 143 4.98 14.50 -2.19
CA ASN A 143 3.85 14.26 -3.05
C ASN A 143 2.93 15.51 -3.17
N LEU A 144 2.58 16.18 -2.09
CA LEU A 144 1.81 17.42 -2.12
C LEU A 144 2.53 18.53 -2.93
N LEU A 145 3.84 18.61 -2.81
CA LEU A 145 4.64 19.57 -3.57
C LEU A 145 4.59 19.30 -5.09
N SER A 146 4.52 18.03 -5.49
CA SER A 146 4.45 17.64 -6.91
C SER A 146 3.07 17.92 -7.54
N ILE A 147 1.97 17.86 -6.79
CA ILE A 147 0.62 18.16 -7.31
C ILE A 147 0.47 19.64 -7.69
N THR A 148 1.05 20.53 -6.91
CA THR A 148 0.84 21.98 -7.09
C THR A 148 1.56 22.58 -8.29
N SER A 149 2.64 21.97 -8.78
CA SER A 149 3.50 22.51 -9.84
C SER A 149 3.86 21.51 -10.94
N GLY A 150 3.38 20.27 -10.85
CA GLY A 150 3.77 19.18 -11.75
C GLY A 150 3.02 19.12 -13.06
N SER A 151 3.61 18.44 -14.05
CA SER A 151 2.94 18.04 -15.31
C SER A 151 1.76 17.09 -15.01
N ILE A 152 0.90 16.86 -15.99
CA ILE A 152 -0.21 15.91 -15.87
C ILE A 152 0.31 14.50 -15.55
N ALA A 153 1.44 14.09 -16.16
CA ALA A 153 2.08 12.82 -15.91
C ALA A 153 2.56 12.70 -14.45
N GLU A 154 3.22 13.72 -13.91
CA GLU A 154 3.66 13.76 -12.51
C GLU A 154 2.47 13.71 -11.54
N ARG A 155 1.41 14.47 -11.81
CA ARG A 155 0.19 14.47 -10.98
C ARG A 155 -0.50 13.10 -11.00
N LEU A 156 -0.55 12.43 -12.15
CA LEU A 156 -1.10 11.07 -12.27
C LEU A 156 -0.23 10.05 -11.51
N ALA A 157 1.08 10.06 -11.78
CA ALA A 157 2.04 9.19 -11.08
C ALA A 157 1.91 9.37 -9.56
N PHE A 158 1.83 10.61 -9.12
CA PHE A 158 1.64 10.99 -7.74
C PHE A 158 0.40 10.36 -7.10
N ILE A 159 -0.80 10.54 -7.71
CA ILE A 159 -2.06 10.02 -7.17
C ILE A 159 -1.98 8.50 -7.05
N ILE A 160 -1.45 7.82 -8.06
CA ILE A 160 -1.29 6.37 -8.05
C ILE A 160 -0.37 5.94 -6.89
N LEU A 161 0.80 6.56 -6.78
CA LEU A 161 1.81 6.21 -5.78
C LEU A 161 1.34 6.50 -4.34
N SER A 162 0.52 7.53 -4.14
CA SER A 162 -0.03 7.90 -2.84
C SER A 162 -1.13 6.96 -2.35
N LEU A 163 -1.88 6.38 -3.28
CA LEU A 163 -3.03 5.53 -2.99
C LEU A 163 -2.72 4.03 -3.10
N THR A 164 -1.47 3.67 -3.40
CA THR A 164 -1.02 2.28 -3.54
C THR A 164 0.14 1.95 -2.62
N GLY A 165 0.25 0.69 -2.22
CA GLY A 165 1.32 0.20 -1.36
C GLY A 165 2.69 0.18 -2.05
N ASN A 166 3.78 0.23 -1.25
CA ASN A 166 5.14 0.22 -1.82
C ASN A 166 5.49 -1.08 -2.57
N ASN A 167 4.89 -2.19 -2.16
CA ASN A 167 5.10 -3.52 -2.74
C ASN A 167 3.96 -3.93 -3.68
N SER A 168 3.13 -2.98 -4.13
CA SER A 168 2.06 -3.29 -5.07
C SER A 168 2.61 -3.61 -6.46
N SER A 169 2.02 -4.62 -7.06
CA SER A 169 2.20 -4.99 -8.47
C SER A 169 0.86 -4.87 -9.19
N HIS A 170 0.88 -4.71 -10.52
CA HIS A 170 -0.32 -4.69 -11.36
C HIS A 170 -1.41 -3.74 -10.82
N ILE A 171 -1.14 -2.44 -10.92
CA ILE A 171 -2.09 -1.40 -10.51
C ILE A 171 -3.03 -1.14 -11.67
N THR A 172 -4.34 -1.23 -11.40
CA THR A 172 -5.41 -0.92 -12.36
C THR A 172 -6.22 0.24 -11.83
N ILE A 173 -6.50 1.24 -12.68
CA ILE A 173 -7.33 2.39 -12.36
C ILE A 173 -8.52 2.40 -13.29
N GLU A 174 -9.70 2.17 -12.73
CA GLU A 174 -10.97 2.35 -13.44
C GLU A 174 -11.42 3.79 -13.27
N TYR A 175 -11.78 4.45 -14.36
CA TYR A 175 -12.13 5.87 -14.34
C TYR A 175 -13.13 6.26 -15.42
N LYS A 176 -13.81 7.40 -15.20
CA LYS A 176 -14.41 8.17 -16.28
C LYS A 176 -13.47 9.31 -16.66
N GLN A 177 -13.21 9.48 -17.94
CA GLN A 177 -12.26 10.49 -18.42
C GLN A 177 -12.53 11.88 -17.85
N LYS A 178 -13.81 12.32 -17.80
CA LYS A 178 -14.18 13.62 -17.21
C LYS A 178 -13.74 13.75 -15.76
N ASP A 179 -13.94 12.67 -14.97
CA ASP A 179 -13.69 12.68 -13.53
C ASP A 179 -12.17 12.67 -13.27
N LEU A 180 -11.40 11.88 -14.03
CA LEU A 180 -9.94 11.87 -13.94
C LEU A 180 -9.31 13.18 -14.42
N CYS A 181 -9.80 13.79 -15.49
CA CYS A 181 -9.38 15.12 -15.92
C CYS A 181 -9.63 16.18 -14.82
N SER A 182 -10.78 16.10 -14.15
CA SER A 182 -11.10 16.98 -13.01
C SER A 182 -10.13 16.78 -11.84
N LEU A 183 -9.86 15.53 -11.49
CA LEU A 183 -8.92 15.16 -10.41
C LEU A 183 -7.51 15.68 -10.69
N LEU A 184 -7.06 15.59 -11.95
CA LEU A 184 -5.76 16.06 -12.40
C LEU A 184 -5.72 17.54 -12.73
N SER A 185 -6.83 18.28 -12.60
CA SER A 185 -6.97 19.69 -13.04
C SER A 185 -6.44 19.88 -14.45
N ALA A 186 -6.82 19.01 -15.37
CA ALA A 186 -6.32 18.94 -16.74
C ALA A 186 -7.44 19.13 -17.77
N GLN A 187 -7.14 19.85 -18.86
CA GLN A 187 -8.00 19.86 -20.03
C GLN A 187 -7.92 18.52 -20.77
N ARG A 188 -9.01 18.13 -21.42
CA ARG A 188 -9.12 16.83 -22.10
C ARG A 188 -8.02 16.57 -23.12
N THR A 189 -7.69 17.57 -23.94
CA THR A 189 -6.64 17.46 -24.96
C THR A 189 -5.27 17.23 -24.35
N SER A 190 -4.90 18.04 -23.35
CA SER A 190 -3.64 17.92 -22.63
C SER A 190 -3.53 16.59 -21.86
N PHE A 191 -4.66 16.10 -21.31
CA PHE A 191 -4.74 14.79 -20.67
C PHE A 191 -4.41 13.68 -21.67
N ILE A 192 -5.08 13.65 -22.85
CA ILE A 192 -4.84 12.61 -23.86
C ILE A 192 -3.38 12.66 -24.36
N THR A 193 -2.82 13.85 -24.58
CA THR A 193 -1.40 14.00 -24.97
C THR A 193 -0.46 13.41 -23.92
N ALA A 194 -0.71 13.68 -22.64
CA ALA A 194 0.09 13.11 -21.54
C ALA A 194 -0.05 11.58 -21.46
N MET A 195 -1.27 11.05 -21.62
CA MET A 195 -1.52 9.62 -21.60
C MET A 195 -0.81 8.88 -22.76
N ASN A 196 -0.88 9.44 -23.98
CA ASN A 196 -0.19 8.89 -25.13
C ASN A 196 1.34 8.86 -24.90
N LYS A 197 1.91 9.95 -24.37
CA LYS A 197 3.33 10.00 -24.04
C LYS A 197 3.72 8.89 -23.04
N LEU A 198 3.00 8.73 -21.95
CA LEU A 198 3.26 7.68 -20.96
C LEU A 198 3.11 6.27 -21.55
N HIS A 199 2.18 6.09 -22.49
CA HIS A 199 1.97 4.83 -23.20
C HIS A 199 3.15 4.55 -24.16
N ASP A 200 3.57 5.51 -24.95
CA ASP A 200 4.69 5.39 -25.90
C ASP A 200 6.02 5.11 -25.18
N GLU A 201 6.19 5.67 -23.99
CA GLU A 201 7.30 5.38 -23.09
C GLU A 201 7.17 4.01 -22.38
N GLY A 202 6.05 3.29 -22.58
CA GLY A 202 5.78 1.97 -21.99
C GLY A 202 5.60 1.99 -20.48
N ILE A 203 5.22 3.13 -19.89
CA ILE A 203 5.00 3.31 -18.44
C ILE A 203 3.61 2.80 -18.06
N ILE A 204 2.63 3.09 -18.92
CA ILE A 204 1.23 2.67 -18.74
C ILE A 204 0.69 2.03 -20.01
N GLN A 205 -0.38 1.23 -19.83
CA GLN A 205 -1.33 0.95 -20.90
C GLN A 205 -2.65 1.59 -20.52
N PHE A 206 -3.41 2.11 -21.50
CA PHE A 206 -4.68 2.73 -21.17
C PHE A 206 -5.75 2.55 -22.25
N THR A 207 -6.98 2.60 -21.79
CA THR A 207 -8.22 2.65 -22.60
C THR A 207 -9.02 3.88 -22.18
N PRO A 208 -10.16 4.17 -22.79
CA PRO A 208 -11.03 5.28 -22.35
C PRO A 208 -11.55 5.17 -20.91
N THR A 209 -11.49 3.99 -20.31
CA THR A 209 -12.07 3.71 -18.98
C THR A 209 -11.11 3.08 -17.99
N GLU A 210 -9.89 2.73 -18.42
CA GLU A 210 -8.94 1.98 -17.59
C GLU A 210 -7.51 2.40 -17.88
N ILE A 211 -6.68 2.48 -16.82
CA ILE A 211 -5.22 2.60 -16.89
C ILE A 211 -4.62 1.40 -16.18
N LEU A 212 -3.65 0.75 -16.83
CA LEU A 212 -2.88 -0.33 -16.26
C LEU A 212 -1.42 0.09 -16.08
N VAL A 213 -0.89 -0.08 -14.89
CA VAL A 213 0.53 0.13 -14.56
C VAL A 213 1.14 -1.20 -14.15
N SER A 214 2.10 -1.68 -14.94
CA SER A 214 2.76 -2.97 -14.70
C SER A 214 3.96 -2.86 -13.77
N ASP A 215 4.66 -1.73 -13.77
CA ASP A 215 5.82 -1.48 -12.90
C ASP A 215 5.70 -0.13 -12.20
N ARG A 216 5.43 -0.19 -10.90
CA ARG A 216 5.30 0.99 -10.03
C ARG A 216 6.57 1.84 -9.98
N ARG A 217 7.75 1.24 -10.15
CA ARG A 217 9.04 1.96 -10.11
C ARG A 217 9.17 2.98 -11.23
N ARG A 218 8.63 2.68 -12.42
CA ARG A 218 8.63 3.62 -13.55
C ARG A 218 7.81 4.89 -13.28
N LEU A 219 6.78 4.81 -12.42
CA LEU A 219 6.06 6.00 -11.96
C LEU A 219 6.90 6.82 -10.97
N LEU A 220 7.73 6.19 -10.14
CA LEU A 220 8.66 6.90 -9.25
C LEU A 220 9.71 7.68 -10.06
N ASP A 221 10.20 7.10 -11.16
CA ASP A 221 11.19 7.76 -12.03
C ASP A 221 10.64 9.07 -12.60
N ILE A 222 9.33 9.14 -12.94
CA ILE A 222 8.69 10.38 -13.41
C ILE A 222 8.82 11.50 -12.38
N LEU A 223 8.73 11.18 -11.09
CA LEU A 223 8.79 12.17 -10.01
C LEU A 223 10.23 12.58 -9.65
N HIS A 224 11.24 11.76 -9.98
CA HIS A 224 12.66 12.00 -9.68
C HIS A 224 13.41 12.72 -10.84
N THR A 225 12.85 12.82 -12.03
CA THR A 225 13.51 13.38 -13.22
C THR A 225 13.62 14.93 -13.20
N ARG A 226 13.52 15.56 -12.03
CA ARG A 226 13.62 17.03 -11.83
C ARG A 226 15.00 17.47 -11.30
N GLU A 227 16.10 16.78 -11.64
CA GLU A 227 17.43 17.32 -11.45
C GLU A 227 17.97 17.99 -12.72
#